data_12131e31fa15e2d6ca87f39c8948a435
#
_entry.id   12131e31fa15e2d6ca87f39c8948a435
#
_cell.length_a   1.000
_cell.length_b   1.000
_cell.length_c   1.000
_cell.angle_alpha   90.00
_cell.angle_beta   90.00
_cell.angle_gamma   90.00
#
_symmetry.space_group_name_H-M   'P 1'
#
loop_
_entity.id
_entity.type
_entity.pdbx_description
1 polymer ?
#
loop_
_entity_poly.entity_id
_entity_poly.type
_entity_poly.pdbx_seq_one_letter_code
_entity_poly.pdbx_strand_id
1 'polypeptide(L)'
;MPLWSIAEGIPTLDVIKAHQFVEQKGAMLIGPNCPGLISPGKSMVGILPGQVFLEGNVGVISRSGTLTYEIVYHLTANGMGQSTAIGIGGDPVVGLHFRQLLEMFQNDPETEAIV
;
A
#
# COMPACT_ATOMS: atom_id res chain seq x y z
N MET A 1 7.54 -8.23 10.78
CA MET A 1 7.68 -6.76 10.85
C MET A 1 7.64 -6.20 9.43
N PRO A 2 6.78 -5.26 9.13
CA PRO A 2 6.77 -4.61 7.82
C PRO A 2 7.90 -3.58 7.71
N LEU A 3 8.52 -3.54 6.54
CA LEU A 3 9.49 -2.54 6.12
C LEU A 3 8.90 -1.77 4.95
N TRP A 4 9.08 -0.46 4.93
CA TRP A 4 8.63 0.40 3.85
C TRP A 4 9.81 1.11 3.20
N SER A 5 9.79 1.17 1.86
CA SER A 5 10.80 1.88 1.06
C SER A 5 10.14 2.79 0.03
N ILE A 6 10.43 4.08 0.12
CA ILE A 6 10.03 5.08 -0.87
C ILE A 6 11.03 5.18 -2.02
N ALA A 7 12.23 4.67 -1.86
CA ALA A 7 13.34 4.89 -2.79
C ALA A 7 12.95 4.53 -4.23
N GLU A 8 13.22 5.46 -5.15
CA GLU A 8 13.05 5.31 -6.59
C GLU A 8 14.41 5.11 -7.26
N GLY A 9 14.44 4.41 -8.38
CA GLY A 9 15.64 4.21 -9.17
C GLY A 9 16.61 3.17 -8.61
N ILE A 10 16.17 2.30 -7.72
CA ILE A 10 16.98 1.18 -7.24
C ILE A 10 17.12 0.15 -8.38
N PRO A 11 18.35 -0.31 -8.71
CA PRO A 11 18.52 -1.37 -9.69
C PRO A 11 17.71 -2.62 -9.37
N THR A 12 17.03 -3.19 -10.35
CA THR A 12 16.13 -4.35 -10.16
C THR A 12 16.81 -5.52 -9.46
N LEU A 13 18.07 -5.82 -9.79
CA LEU A 13 18.82 -6.89 -9.14
C LEU A 13 19.04 -6.66 -7.65
N ASP A 14 19.21 -5.40 -7.25
CA ASP A 14 19.39 -5.05 -5.83
C ASP A 14 18.05 -5.14 -5.07
N VAL A 15 16.94 -4.79 -5.72
CA VAL A 15 15.60 -5.01 -5.16
C VAL A 15 15.33 -6.50 -4.95
N ILE A 16 15.70 -7.35 -5.91
CA ILE A 16 15.54 -8.81 -5.77
C ILE A 16 16.32 -9.34 -4.57
N LYS A 17 17.58 -8.92 -4.41
CA LYS A 17 18.42 -9.34 -3.27
C LYS A 17 17.82 -8.86 -1.95
N ALA A 18 17.40 -7.60 -1.88
CA ALA A 18 16.79 -7.02 -0.69
C ALA A 18 15.49 -7.75 -0.33
N HIS A 19 14.63 -8.05 -1.30
CA HIS A 19 13.39 -8.79 -1.11
C HIS A 19 13.64 -10.19 -0.55
N GLN A 20 14.57 -10.93 -1.15
CA GLN A 20 14.96 -12.26 -0.67
C GLN A 20 15.48 -12.22 0.77
N PHE A 21 16.30 -11.23 1.11
CA PHE A 21 16.81 -11.06 2.46
C PHE A 21 15.70 -10.79 3.47
N VAL A 22 14.76 -9.91 3.12
CA VAL A 22 13.61 -9.57 3.97
C VAL A 22 12.73 -10.80 4.21
N GLU A 23 12.44 -11.57 3.16
CA GLU A 23 11.67 -12.83 3.28
C GLU A 23 12.36 -13.85 4.18
N GLN A 24 13.68 -14.04 4.02
CA GLN A 24 14.47 -14.95 4.86
C GLN A 24 14.42 -14.57 6.35
N LYS A 25 14.19 -13.30 6.66
CA LYS A 25 14.04 -12.80 8.03
C LYS A 25 12.59 -12.84 8.53
N GLY A 26 11.66 -13.39 7.76
CA GLY A 26 10.24 -13.43 8.13
C GLY A 26 9.58 -12.05 8.18
N ALA A 27 10.16 -11.06 7.50
CA ALA A 27 9.61 -9.71 7.40
C ALA A 27 8.87 -9.51 6.07
N MET A 28 8.17 -8.38 5.94
CA MET A 28 7.46 -7.98 4.73
C MET A 28 8.02 -6.67 4.21
N LEU A 29 8.22 -6.56 2.90
CA LEU A 29 8.66 -5.34 2.23
C LEU A 29 7.49 -4.69 1.50
N ILE A 30 7.30 -3.41 1.70
CA ILE A 30 6.35 -2.56 0.97
C ILE A 30 7.17 -1.60 0.09
N GLY A 31 6.98 -1.68 -1.20
CA GLY A 31 7.80 -0.97 -2.17
C GLY A 31 8.94 -1.82 -2.74
N PRO A 32 9.98 -1.23 -3.32
CA PRO A 32 10.28 0.21 -3.33
C PRO A 32 9.38 1.06 -4.23
N ASN A 33 9.72 2.35 -4.34
CA ASN A 33 9.02 3.33 -5.18
C ASN A 33 7.52 3.37 -4.89
N CYS A 34 7.17 3.53 -3.61
CA CYS A 34 5.78 3.58 -3.18
C CYS A 34 5.55 4.65 -2.09
N PRO A 35 4.35 5.22 -2.02
CA PRO A 35 4.04 6.28 -1.05
C PRO A 35 3.78 5.77 0.37
N GLY A 36 3.71 4.45 0.57
CA GLY A 36 3.40 3.84 1.86
C GLY A 36 1.96 3.36 2.00
N LEU A 37 1.48 3.34 3.23
CA LEU A 37 0.12 2.90 3.55
C LEU A 37 -0.50 3.78 4.64
N ILE A 38 -1.82 3.83 4.64
CA ILE A 38 -2.61 4.53 5.64
C ILE A 38 -3.87 3.73 5.98
N SER A 39 -4.15 3.61 7.28
CA SER A 39 -5.47 3.23 7.80
C SER A 39 -6.07 4.50 8.42
N PRO A 40 -7.00 5.18 7.71
CA PRO A 40 -7.50 6.48 8.12
C PRO A 40 -8.09 6.44 9.53
N GLY A 41 -7.80 7.44 10.34
CA GLY A 41 -8.21 7.50 11.75
C GLY A 41 -7.37 6.65 12.71
N LYS A 42 -6.42 5.83 12.20
CA LYS A 42 -5.62 4.91 13.01
C LYS A 42 -4.12 5.17 12.90
N SER A 43 -3.53 4.96 11.73
CA SER A 43 -2.09 5.10 11.53
C SER A 43 -1.70 5.32 10.07
N MET A 44 -0.52 5.88 9.88
CA MET A 44 0.10 6.05 8.57
C MET A 44 1.60 5.76 8.65
N VAL A 45 2.10 5.06 7.64
CA VAL A 45 3.54 4.90 7.38
C VAL A 45 3.79 5.32 5.95
N GLY A 46 4.49 6.42 5.76
CA GLY A 46 4.78 6.94 4.42
C GLY A 46 4.50 8.43 4.28
N ILE A 47 4.25 8.85 3.05
CA ILE A 47 4.07 10.26 2.65
C ILE A 47 2.70 10.53 2.04
N LEU A 48 1.71 9.69 2.31
CA LEU A 48 0.35 9.85 1.80
C LEU A 48 -0.28 11.14 2.33
N PRO A 49 -1.00 11.92 1.50
CA PRO A 49 -1.68 13.15 1.94
C PRO A 49 -2.94 12.81 2.75
N GLY A 50 -2.77 12.61 4.06
CA GLY A 50 -3.82 12.12 4.95
C GLY A 50 -5.16 12.86 4.86
N GLN A 51 -5.15 14.12 4.45
CA GLN A 51 -6.35 14.95 4.32
C GLN A 51 -7.34 14.49 3.23
N VAL A 52 -6.91 13.67 2.26
CA VAL A 52 -7.82 13.14 1.23
C VAL A 52 -8.49 11.83 1.63
N PHE A 53 -8.03 11.24 2.73
CA PHE A 53 -8.51 9.95 3.22
C PHE A 53 -9.64 10.13 4.24
N LEU A 54 -10.59 9.22 4.21
CA LEU A 54 -11.72 9.17 5.14
C LEU A 54 -11.79 7.75 5.73
N GLU A 55 -12.00 7.63 7.03
CA GLU A 55 -12.22 6.33 7.67
C GLU A 55 -13.47 5.65 7.13
N GLY A 56 -13.37 4.36 6.80
CA GLY A 56 -14.47 3.59 6.24
C GLY A 56 -14.09 2.12 6.01
N ASN A 57 -14.69 1.51 5.01
CA ASN A 57 -14.65 0.07 4.79
C ASN A 57 -14.11 -0.36 3.39
N VAL A 58 -13.55 0.56 2.62
CA VAL A 58 -12.98 0.25 1.30
C VAL A 58 -11.47 0.05 1.41
N GLY A 59 -10.98 -1.13 1.07
CA GLY A 59 -9.56 -1.40 0.87
C GLY A 59 -9.10 -0.87 -0.48
N VAL A 60 -7.93 -0.21 -0.52
CA VAL A 60 -7.35 0.30 -1.77
C VAL A 60 -5.94 -0.23 -1.95
N ILE A 61 -5.65 -0.82 -3.12
CA ILE A 61 -4.31 -1.31 -3.48
C ILE A 61 -3.93 -0.69 -4.82
N SER A 62 -2.79 -0.01 -4.87
CA SER A 62 -2.35 0.62 -6.11
C SER A 62 -0.84 0.52 -6.31
N ARG A 63 -0.42 0.41 -7.58
CA ARG A 63 0.98 0.54 -7.98
C ARG A 63 1.37 1.98 -8.29
N SER A 64 0.40 2.85 -8.52
CA SER A 64 0.62 4.26 -8.87
C SER A 64 0.37 5.16 -7.67
N GLY A 65 1.34 6.00 -7.32
CA GLY A 65 1.18 7.00 -6.27
C GLY A 65 0.09 8.02 -6.62
N THR A 66 0.20 8.64 -7.79
CA THR A 66 -0.72 9.70 -8.23
C THR A 66 -2.15 9.20 -8.41
N LEU A 67 -2.32 8.06 -9.09
CA LEU A 67 -3.66 7.49 -9.32
C LEU A 67 -4.32 7.04 -8.01
N THR A 68 -3.53 6.60 -7.03
CA THR A 68 -4.04 6.29 -5.70
C THR A 68 -4.76 7.49 -5.09
N TYR A 69 -4.15 8.67 -5.15
CA TYR A 69 -4.74 9.89 -4.57
C TYR A 69 -6.02 10.30 -5.29
N GLU A 70 -6.04 10.19 -6.62
CA GLU A 70 -7.22 10.52 -7.42
C GLU A 70 -8.39 9.58 -7.11
N ILE A 71 -8.15 8.28 -7.10
CA ILE A 71 -9.17 7.27 -6.77
C ILE A 71 -9.71 7.49 -5.36
N VAL A 72 -8.82 7.64 -4.38
CA VAL A 72 -9.22 7.88 -2.99
C VAL A 72 -10.00 9.18 -2.83
N TYR A 73 -9.58 10.25 -3.51
CA TYR A 73 -10.33 11.50 -3.51
C TYR A 73 -11.77 11.32 -3.97
N HIS A 74 -11.98 10.59 -5.07
CA HIS A 74 -13.32 10.31 -5.58
C HIS A 74 -14.12 9.39 -4.66
N LEU A 75 -13.51 8.37 -4.06
CA LEU A 75 -14.17 7.55 -3.05
C LEU A 75 -14.65 8.39 -1.87
N THR A 76 -13.76 9.18 -1.30
CA THR A 76 -14.04 10.06 -0.16
C THR A 76 -15.13 11.08 -0.49
N ALA A 77 -15.05 11.71 -1.66
CA ALA A 77 -16.05 12.68 -2.10
C ALA A 77 -17.46 12.07 -2.27
N ASN A 78 -17.55 10.77 -2.48
CA ASN A 78 -18.82 10.02 -2.53
C ASN A 78 -19.17 9.34 -1.19
N GLY A 79 -18.50 9.68 -0.10
CA GLY A 79 -18.76 9.14 1.23
C GLY A 79 -18.26 7.71 1.44
N MET A 80 -17.45 7.19 0.53
CA MET A 80 -16.83 5.86 0.61
C MET A 80 -15.44 5.96 1.25
N GLY A 81 -15.36 5.85 2.57
CA GLY A 81 -14.12 5.89 3.30
C GLY A 81 -13.32 4.59 3.17
N GLN A 82 -12.04 4.66 3.56
CA GLN A 82 -11.10 3.55 3.42
C GLN A 82 -10.84 2.85 4.75
N SER A 83 -10.79 1.52 4.75
CA SER A 83 -10.25 0.73 5.86
C SER A 83 -8.72 0.85 5.89
N THR A 84 -8.09 0.61 4.75
CA THR A 84 -6.65 0.81 4.53
C THR A 84 -6.41 1.09 3.05
N ALA A 85 -5.54 2.02 2.77
CA ALA A 85 -5.02 2.25 1.42
C ALA A 85 -3.52 2.00 1.41
N ILE A 86 -3.05 1.22 0.42
CA ILE A 86 -1.65 0.84 0.29
C ILE A 86 -1.14 1.04 -1.13
N GLY A 87 -0.03 1.77 -1.24
CA GLY A 87 0.77 1.82 -2.45
C GLY A 87 1.83 0.73 -2.42
N ILE A 88 1.90 -0.10 -3.45
CA ILE A 88 2.87 -1.19 -3.52
C ILE A 88 4.10 -0.90 -4.37
N GLY A 89 4.06 0.20 -5.10
CA GLY A 89 5.17 0.65 -5.94
C GLY A 89 5.04 0.29 -7.42
N GLY A 90 5.66 1.13 -8.25
CA GLY A 90 5.64 1.03 -9.71
C GLY A 90 6.78 0.20 -10.32
N ASP A 91 7.78 -0.21 -9.54
CA ASP A 91 8.95 -0.92 -10.01
C ASP A 91 8.62 -2.31 -10.56
N PRO A 92 9.45 -2.87 -11.47
CA PRO A 92 9.25 -4.21 -12.02
C PRO A 92 9.20 -5.30 -10.93
N VAL A 93 9.98 -5.15 -9.88
CA VAL A 93 10.00 -6.03 -8.70
C VAL A 93 9.67 -5.21 -7.47
N VAL A 94 8.66 -5.65 -6.74
CA VAL A 94 8.23 -5.06 -5.48
C VAL A 94 8.10 -6.14 -4.41
N GLY A 95 8.03 -5.73 -3.17
CA GLY A 95 7.84 -6.63 -2.03
C GLY A 95 6.46 -7.28 -2.02
N LEU A 96 5.54 -6.76 -1.20
CA LEU A 96 4.15 -7.19 -1.23
C LEU A 96 3.49 -6.83 -2.56
N HIS A 97 2.71 -7.75 -3.12
CA HIS A 97 1.99 -7.56 -4.36
C HIS A 97 0.48 -7.82 -4.20
N PHE A 98 -0.29 -7.61 -5.23
CA PHE A 98 -1.77 -7.67 -5.20
C PHE A 98 -2.32 -8.93 -4.52
N ARG A 99 -1.83 -10.11 -4.89
CA ARG A 99 -2.36 -11.37 -4.34
C ARG A 99 -2.28 -11.42 -2.82
N GLN A 100 -1.11 -11.10 -2.26
CA GLN A 100 -0.90 -11.14 -0.81
C GLN A 100 -1.80 -10.12 -0.09
N LEU A 101 -1.94 -8.93 -0.65
CA LEU A 101 -2.77 -7.88 -0.07
C LEU A 101 -4.25 -8.17 -0.19
N LEU A 102 -4.70 -8.77 -1.30
CA LEU A 102 -6.07 -9.24 -1.46
C LEU A 102 -6.42 -10.30 -0.40
N GLU A 103 -5.51 -11.24 -0.14
CA GLU A 103 -5.68 -12.23 0.93
C GLU A 103 -5.77 -11.57 2.32
N MET A 104 -4.95 -10.53 2.57
CA MET A 104 -5.02 -9.77 3.83
C MET A 104 -6.35 -9.02 3.97
N PHE A 105 -6.80 -8.33 2.94
CA PHE A 105 -8.09 -7.64 2.95
C PHE A 105 -9.27 -8.59 3.06
N GLN A 106 -9.19 -9.76 2.44
CA GLN A 106 -10.23 -10.80 2.56
C GLN A 106 -10.42 -11.26 4.01
N ASN A 107 -9.36 -11.26 4.79
CA ASN A 107 -9.37 -11.65 6.20
C ASN A 107 -9.56 -10.47 7.17
N ASP A 108 -9.66 -9.25 6.66
CA ASP A 108 -9.86 -8.05 7.45
C ASP A 108 -11.36 -7.79 7.67
N PRO A 109 -11.86 -7.88 8.92
CA PRO A 109 -13.28 -7.67 9.19
C PRO A 109 -13.75 -6.23 8.96
N GLU A 110 -12.85 -5.28 8.84
CA GLU A 110 -13.17 -3.88 8.57
C GLU A 110 -13.26 -3.56 7.07
N THR A 111 -12.87 -4.48 6.20
CA THR A 111 -12.88 -4.28 4.75
C THR A 111 -14.05 -5.02 4.10
N GLU A 112 -14.96 -4.28 3.46
CA GLU A 112 -16.15 -4.82 2.79
C GLU A 112 -16.04 -4.77 1.26
N ALA A 113 -15.20 -3.89 0.73
CA ALA A 113 -14.97 -3.75 -0.70
C ALA A 113 -13.50 -3.44 -0.97
N ILE A 114 -13.00 -3.77 -2.16
CA ILE A 114 -11.61 -3.54 -2.57
C ILE A 114 -11.58 -2.87 -3.94
N VAL A 115 -10.73 -1.85 -4.08
CA VAL A 115 -10.43 -1.13 -5.31
C VAL A 115 -8.95 -1.21 -5.63
#